data_158825214b4783dc237d81c9061a5555
#
_entry.id   158825214b4783dc237d81c9061a5555
#
_cell.length_a   1.000
_cell.length_b   1.000
_cell.length_c   1.000
_cell.angle_alpha   90.00
_cell.angle_beta   90.00
_cell.angle_gamma   90.00
#
_symmetry.space_group_name_H-M   'P 1'
#
loop_
_entity.id
_entity.type
_entity.pdbx_description
1 polymer ?
#
loop_
_entity_poly.entity_id
_entity_poly.type
_entity_poly.pdbx_seq_one_letter_code
_entity_poly.pdbx_strand_id
1 'polypeptide(L)'
;ATQNPAHQVGTFPLPESQLDRFLMCLSLGYPDAAAERALLMGEDRRAMLRSIEAAMNPLELIDAQQALRAIHASSSLIDYVQALAQASRSGTLFAEGLSPRAAIALLQAGRAWAALEGRDHVLPEDIQAVLVPVCAHRLRPVKSAQGMALASRDLVLQLQKSVPV
;
A
#
# COMPACT_ATOMS: atom_id res chain seq x y z
N ALA A 1 3.69 4.25 11.37
CA ALA A 1 5.13 4.55 11.51
C ALA A 1 5.59 5.44 10.37
N THR A 2 6.56 6.29 10.61
CA THR A 2 7.20 7.14 9.58
C THR A 2 8.68 6.80 9.49
N GLN A 3 9.22 6.87 8.29
CA GLN A 3 10.62 6.60 8.02
C GLN A 3 11.15 7.66 7.04
N ASN A 4 12.34 8.19 7.29
CA ASN A 4 13.00 9.06 6.33
C ASN A 4 13.94 8.21 5.45
N PRO A 5 13.67 8.07 4.14
CA PRO A 5 14.45 7.20 3.26
C PRO A 5 15.88 7.71 3.01
N ALA A 6 16.14 9.01 3.20
CA ALA A 6 17.42 9.64 2.88
C ALA A 6 18.53 9.36 3.91
N HIS A 7 18.20 8.94 5.13
CA HIS A 7 19.15 8.79 6.22
C HIS A 7 18.95 7.50 7.00
N GLN A 8 19.33 6.38 6.39
CA GLN A 8 19.41 5.09 7.12
C GLN A 8 20.70 4.94 7.95
N VAL A 9 21.45 6.02 8.16
CA VAL A 9 22.64 6.00 9.00
C VAL A 9 22.23 5.87 10.47
N GLY A 10 22.50 4.72 11.06
CA GLY A 10 22.19 4.43 12.46
C GLY A 10 20.85 3.75 12.73
N THR A 11 20.09 3.38 11.69
CA THR A 11 18.87 2.58 11.84
C THR A 11 19.03 1.20 11.21
N PHE A 12 18.60 0.16 11.94
CA PHE A 12 18.53 -1.19 11.37
C PHE A 12 17.25 -1.35 10.56
N PRO A 13 17.30 -1.98 9.36
CA PRO A 13 16.09 -2.29 8.61
C PRO A 13 15.18 -3.20 9.45
N LEU A 14 13.88 -2.94 9.40
CA LEU A 14 12.90 -3.81 10.05
C LEU A 14 12.94 -5.20 9.42
N PRO A 15 12.82 -6.28 10.22
CA PRO A 15 12.63 -7.63 9.69
C PRO A 15 11.37 -7.72 8.81
N GLU A 16 11.40 -8.55 7.79
CA GLU A 16 10.30 -8.74 6.84
C GLU A 16 8.99 -9.12 7.52
N SER A 17 9.07 -9.98 8.52
CA SER A 17 7.90 -10.37 9.32
C SER A 17 7.22 -9.21 10.04
N GLN A 18 7.96 -8.12 10.28
CA GLN A 18 7.42 -6.88 10.84
C GLN A 18 6.89 -5.97 9.73
N LEU A 19 7.59 -5.86 8.59
CA LEU A 19 7.12 -5.10 7.43
C LEU A 19 5.79 -5.65 6.89
N ASP A 20 5.62 -6.98 6.86
CA ASP A 20 4.37 -7.62 6.43
C ASP A 20 3.14 -7.28 7.30
N ARG A 21 3.35 -6.72 8.50
CA ARG A 21 2.26 -6.28 9.39
C ARG A 21 1.73 -4.88 9.08
N PHE A 22 2.45 -4.07 8.30
CA PHE A 22 1.96 -2.76 7.86
C PHE A 22 1.05 -2.93 6.65
N LEU A 23 -0.15 -2.33 6.69
CA LEU A 23 -1.12 -2.44 5.61
C LEU A 23 -0.57 -1.89 4.30
N MET A 24 -0.03 -0.67 4.34
CA MET A 24 0.45 0.08 3.18
C MET A 24 1.75 0.80 3.50
N CYS A 25 2.56 1.02 2.45
CA CYS A 25 3.70 1.93 2.46
C CYS A 25 3.46 3.05 1.45
N LEU A 26 3.39 4.28 1.94
CA LEU A 26 3.13 5.47 1.15
C LEU A 26 4.35 6.39 1.16
N SER A 27 4.58 7.10 0.07
CA SER A 27 5.61 8.14 -0.03
C SER A 27 4.94 9.48 -0.32
N LEU A 28 5.22 10.48 0.51
CA LEU A 28 4.66 11.83 0.34
C LEU A 28 5.46 12.69 -0.64
N GLY A 29 6.73 12.33 -0.90
CA GLY A 29 7.63 13.16 -1.69
C GLY A 29 7.98 14.48 -0.99
N TYR A 30 8.50 15.43 -1.76
CA TYR A 30 8.72 16.80 -1.31
C TYR A 30 7.47 17.64 -1.54
N PRO A 31 7.21 18.67 -0.69
CA PRO A 31 6.16 19.63 -0.94
C PRO A 31 6.44 20.42 -2.23
N ASP A 32 5.39 20.91 -2.87
CA ASP A 32 5.54 21.87 -3.95
C ASP A 32 6.02 23.24 -3.40
N ALA A 33 6.44 24.13 -4.30
CA ALA A 33 7.01 25.44 -3.93
C ALA A 33 6.05 26.31 -3.09
N ALA A 34 4.75 26.21 -3.32
CA ALA A 34 3.74 26.97 -2.57
C ALA A 34 3.59 26.42 -1.15
N ALA A 35 3.51 25.10 -1.01
CA ALA A 35 3.45 24.43 0.29
C ALA A 35 4.76 24.61 1.07
N GLU A 36 5.93 24.54 0.41
CA GLU A 36 7.23 24.81 1.04
C GLU A 36 7.32 26.27 1.53
N ARG A 37 6.88 27.23 0.72
CA ARG A 37 6.80 28.64 1.15
C ARG A 37 5.90 28.82 2.37
N ALA A 38 4.72 28.17 2.39
CA ALA A 38 3.82 28.22 3.54
C ALA A 38 4.45 27.63 4.81
N LEU A 39 5.26 26.57 4.66
CA LEU A 39 6.04 26.01 5.77
C LEU A 39 7.07 27.00 6.31
N LEU A 40 7.78 27.70 5.42
CA LEU A 40 8.82 28.69 5.79
C LEU A 40 8.22 29.96 6.43
N MET A 41 7.01 30.35 6.05
CA MET A 41 6.28 31.46 6.63
C MET A 41 5.72 31.19 8.04
N GLY A 42 5.69 29.94 8.47
CA GLY A 42 5.70 29.45 9.83
C GLY A 42 4.47 29.74 10.68
N GLU A 43 3.37 28.99 10.49
CA GLU A 43 2.47 28.72 11.62
C GLU A 43 2.96 27.49 12.40
N ASP A 44 2.86 27.53 13.76
CA ASP A 44 3.16 26.36 14.58
C ASP A 44 2.21 25.20 14.24
N ARG A 45 2.73 24.20 13.52
CA ARG A 45 1.97 23.02 13.07
C ARG A 45 1.36 22.24 14.24
N ARG A 46 1.97 22.30 15.42
CA ARG A 46 1.41 21.69 16.64
C ARG A 46 0.20 22.45 17.16
N ALA A 47 0.20 23.79 17.00
CA ALA A 47 -0.97 24.59 17.33
C ALA A 47 -2.13 24.32 16.36
N MET A 48 -1.83 24.18 15.07
CA MET A 48 -2.84 23.80 14.05
C MET A 48 -3.49 22.44 14.35
N LEU A 49 -2.73 21.44 14.80
CA LEU A 49 -3.30 20.13 15.16
C LEU A 49 -4.38 20.23 16.25
N ARG A 50 -4.27 21.22 17.14
CA ARG A 50 -5.26 21.40 18.23
C ARG A 50 -6.57 21.99 17.73
N SER A 51 -6.56 22.66 16.59
CA SER A 51 -7.75 23.27 15.96
C SER A 51 -8.45 22.38 14.96
N ILE A 52 -7.88 21.20 14.63
CA ILE A 52 -8.51 20.25 13.71
C ILE A 52 -9.65 19.55 14.43
N GLU A 53 -10.85 19.72 13.92
CA GLU A 53 -12.01 18.98 14.39
C GLU A 53 -11.95 17.51 13.92
N ALA A 54 -12.51 16.62 14.73
CA ALA A 54 -12.58 15.20 14.35
C ALA A 54 -13.52 15.03 13.13
N ALA A 55 -13.01 14.38 12.06
CA ALA A 55 -13.79 14.12 10.86
C ALA A 55 -14.90 13.08 11.09
N MET A 56 -14.75 12.20 12.09
CA MET A 56 -15.75 11.21 12.51
C MET A 56 -15.51 10.82 13.97
N ASN A 57 -16.55 10.36 14.62
CA ASN A 57 -16.45 9.82 15.97
C ASN A 57 -16.06 8.31 15.94
N PRO A 58 -15.70 7.69 17.09
CA PRO A 58 -15.29 6.28 17.12
C PRO A 58 -16.35 5.29 16.65
N LEU A 59 -17.64 5.56 16.85
CA LEU A 59 -18.73 4.68 16.42
C LEU A 59 -18.86 4.74 14.89
N GLU A 60 -18.85 5.92 14.31
CA GLU A 60 -18.85 6.10 12.84
C GLU A 60 -17.66 5.38 12.17
N LEU A 61 -16.49 5.38 12.81
CA LEU A 61 -15.34 4.63 12.31
C LEU A 61 -15.58 3.11 12.35
N ILE A 62 -16.18 2.59 13.42
CA ILE A 62 -16.54 1.17 13.52
C ILE A 62 -17.58 0.79 12.47
N ASP A 63 -18.59 1.63 12.27
CA ASP A 63 -19.63 1.42 11.27
C ASP A 63 -19.02 1.43 9.85
N ALA A 64 -18.12 2.36 9.55
CA ALA A 64 -17.38 2.38 8.29
C ALA A 64 -16.55 1.11 8.07
N GLN A 65 -15.86 0.62 9.10
CA GLN A 65 -15.09 -0.63 9.03
C GLN A 65 -15.98 -1.86 8.79
N GLN A 66 -17.20 -1.88 9.35
CA GLN A 66 -18.18 -2.94 9.11
C GLN A 66 -18.73 -2.86 7.69
N ALA A 67 -19.06 -1.65 7.21
CA ALA A 67 -19.53 -1.43 5.85
C ALA A 67 -18.51 -1.89 4.80
N LEU A 68 -17.22 -1.64 5.01
CA LEU A 68 -16.16 -2.12 4.11
C LEU A 68 -16.13 -3.65 3.98
N ARG A 69 -16.46 -4.39 5.04
CA ARG A 69 -16.52 -5.86 4.98
C ARG A 69 -17.68 -6.38 4.14
N ALA A 70 -18.75 -5.59 4.00
CA ALA A 70 -19.92 -5.92 3.20
C ALA A 70 -19.71 -5.67 1.69
N ILE A 71 -18.68 -4.90 1.30
CA ILE A 71 -18.34 -4.67 -0.10
C ILE A 71 -18.06 -6.00 -0.78
N HIS A 72 -18.83 -6.29 -1.85
CA HIS A 72 -18.78 -7.57 -2.53
C HIS A 72 -17.47 -7.75 -3.31
N ALA A 73 -16.89 -8.96 -3.21
CA ALA A 73 -15.79 -9.40 -4.07
C ALA A 73 -16.23 -10.70 -4.76
N SER A 74 -16.29 -10.68 -6.08
CA SER A 74 -16.67 -11.86 -6.87
C SER A 74 -15.61 -12.97 -6.74
N SER A 75 -16.00 -14.23 -7.04
CA SER A 75 -15.04 -15.33 -7.09
C SER A 75 -13.92 -15.06 -8.08
N SER A 76 -14.22 -14.53 -9.27
CA SER A 76 -13.23 -14.17 -10.28
C SER A 76 -12.23 -13.11 -9.78
N LEU A 77 -12.69 -12.14 -8.99
CA LEU A 77 -11.78 -11.17 -8.38
C LEU A 77 -10.87 -11.82 -7.33
N ILE A 78 -11.40 -12.75 -6.53
CA ILE A 78 -10.59 -13.52 -5.56
C ILE A 78 -9.56 -14.37 -6.31
N ASP A 79 -9.93 -15.00 -7.41
CA ASP A 79 -9.02 -15.75 -8.28
C ASP A 79 -7.92 -14.86 -8.85
N TYR A 80 -8.24 -13.64 -9.25
CA TYR A 80 -7.25 -12.64 -9.71
C TYR A 80 -6.25 -12.27 -8.60
N VAL A 81 -6.73 -11.98 -7.38
CA VAL A 81 -5.85 -11.70 -6.23
C VAL A 81 -4.97 -12.91 -5.90
N GLN A 82 -5.54 -14.12 -5.98
CA GLN A 82 -4.78 -15.36 -5.76
C GLN A 82 -3.73 -15.56 -6.85
N ALA A 83 -4.04 -15.29 -8.12
CA ALA A 83 -3.10 -15.39 -9.24
C ALA A 83 -1.93 -14.40 -9.06
N LEU A 84 -2.18 -13.16 -8.64
CA LEU A 84 -1.13 -12.19 -8.29
C LEU A 84 -0.22 -12.71 -7.17
N ALA A 85 -0.81 -13.29 -6.12
CA ALA A 85 -0.04 -13.86 -5.02
C ALA A 85 0.80 -15.06 -5.48
N GLN A 86 0.26 -15.96 -6.29
CA GLN A 86 0.97 -17.12 -6.85
C GLN A 86 2.10 -16.68 -7.79
N ALA A 87 1.84 -15.75 -8.70
CA ALA A 87 2.85 -15.22 -9.62
C ALA A 87 4.00 -14.56 -8.86
N SER A 88 3.73 -13.86 -7.76
CA SER A 88 4.78 -13.29 -6.91
C SER A 88 5.70 -14.35 -6.27
N ARG A 89 5.21 -15.59 -6.08
CA ARG A 89 5.93 -16.70 -5.45
C ARG A 89 6.69 -17.56 -6.45
N SER A 90 6.61 -17.28 -7.75
CA SER A 90 7.25 -18.09 -8.81
C SER A 90 8.80 -18.08 -8.75
N GLY A 91 9.37 -17.17 -7.95
CA GLY A 91 10.84 -17.02 -7.85
C GLY A 91 11.49 -16.29 -9.02
N THR A 92 10.70 -15.82 -9.99
CA THR A 92 11.22 -15.17 -11.21
C THR A 92 11.59 -13.72 -10.95
N LEU A 93 10.68 -12.96 -10.33
CA LEU A 93 10.86 -11.53 -10.04
C LEU A 93 11.29 -11.28 -8.59
N PHE A 94 10.80 -12.10 -7.67
CA PHE A 94 10.96 -11.92 -6.25
C PHE A 94 11.58 -13.16 -5.60
N ALA A 95 12.50 -12.94 -4.67
CA ALA A 95 13.08 -14.00 -3.84
C ALA A 95 12.04 -14.55 -2.84
N GLU A 96 11.17 -13.66 -2.36
CA GLU A 96 10.05 -14.00 -1.49
C GLU A 96 8.79 -13.37 -2.05
N GLY A 97 7.73 -14.17 -2.20
CA GLY A 97 6.43 -13.72 -2.70
C GLY A 97 5.50 -13.23 -1.59
N LEU A 98 4.32 -12.77 -1.98
CA LEU A 98 3.30 -12.27 -1.07
C LEU A 98 2.83 -13.36 -0.10
N SER A 99 2.77 -13.02 1.18
CA SER A 99 2.19 -13.87 2.23
C SER A 99 0.65 -13.94 2.09
N PRO A 100 -0.02 -14.93 2.71
CA PRO A 100 -1.48 -14.93 2.81
C PRO A 100 -2.04 -13.65 3.46
N ARG A 101 -1.32 -13.09 4.44
CA ARG A 101 -1.67 -11.80 5.06
C ARG A 101 -1.65 -10.66 4.06
N ALA A 102 -0.65 -10.62 3.18
CA ALA A 102 -0.54 -9.61 2.13
C ALA A 102 -1.70 -9.72 1.12
N ALA A 103 -2.12 -10.93 0.73
CA ALA A 103 -3.28 -11.13 -0.14
C ALA A 103 -4.59 -10.65 0.52
N ILE A 104 -4.78 -10.95 1.81
CA ILE A 104 -5.93 -10.44 2.57
C ILE A 104 -5.87 -8.90 2.66
N ALA A 105 -4.70 -8.33 2.94
CA ALA A 105 -4.52 -6.88 3.01
C ALA A 105 -4.82 -6.21 1.65
N LEU A 106 -4.42 -6.83 0.55
CA LEU A 106 -4.70 -6.35 -0.81
C LEU A 106 -6.20 -6.31 -1.10
N LEU A 107 -6.92 -7.39 -0.78
CA LEU A 107 -8.38 -7.44 -0.95
C LEU A 107 -9.09 -6.41 -0.06
N GLN A 108 -8.66 -6.25 1.19
CA GLN A 108 -9.24 -5.26 2.10
C GLN A 108 -9.00 -3.82 1.62
N ALA A 109 -7.80 -3.53 1.12
CA ALA A 109 -7.48 -2.22 0.55
C ALA A 109 -8.28 -1.95 -0.73
N GLY A 110 -8.49 -2.96 -1.59
CA GLY A 110 -9.35 -2.87 -2.76
C GLY A 110 -10.82 -2.58 -2.40
N ARG A 111 -11.35 -3.23 -1.34
CA ARG A 111 -12.69 -2.90 -0.83
C ARG A 111 -12.80 -1.46 -0.35
N ALA A 112 -11.79 -0.98 0.37
CA ALA A 112 -11.75 0.42 0.81
C ALA A 112 -11.69 1.38 -0.39
N TRP A 113 -10.93 1.05 -1.42
CA TRP A 113 -10.85 1.84 -2.64
C TRP A 113 -12.20 1.90 -3.37
N ALA A 114 -12.86 0.74 -3.57
CA ALA A 114 -14.20 0.68 -4.15
C ALA A 114 -15.22 1.52 -3.38
N ALA A 115 -15.17 1.48 -2.03
CA ALA A 115 -16.03 2.31 -1.18
C ALA A 115 -15.78 3.81 -1.36
N LEU A 116 -14.51 4.24 -1.46
CA LEU A 116 -14.16 5.64 -1.73
C LEU A 116 -14.67 6.11 -3.09
N GLU A 117 -14.77 5.21 -4.06
CA GLU A 117 -15.36 5.45 -5.38
C GLU A 117 -16.90 5.30 -5.39
N GLY A 118 -17.52 5.12 -4.23
CA GLY A 118 -18.98 5.00 -4.06
C GLY A 118 -19.59 3.69 -4.55
N ARG A 119 -18.79 2.60 -4.65
CA ARG A 119 -19.24 1.30 -5.15
C ARG A 119 -19.41 0.29 -4.02
N ASP A 120 -20.35 -0.63 -4.18
CA ASP A 120 -20.64 -1.75 -3.27
C ASP A 120 -19.94 -3.06 -3.68
N HIS A 121 -19.14 -3.01 -4.74
CA HIS A 121 -18.37 -4.15 -5.25
C HIS A 121 -16.97 -3.73 -5.70
N VAL A 122 -16.02 -4.67 -5.63
CA VAL A 122 -14.63 -4.46 -6.00
C VAL A 122 -14.41 -4.83 -7.45
N LEU A 123 -13.73 -3.95 -8.19
CA LEU A 123 -13.27 -4.18 -9.54
C LEU A 123 -11.77 -4.53 -9.55
N PRO A 124 -11.27 -5.18 -10.61
CA PRO A 124 -9.82 -5.43 -10.77
C PRO A 124 -8.98 -4.16 -10.70
N GLU A 125 -9.49 -3.04 -11.22
CA GLU A 125 -8.83 -1.73 -11.19
C GLU A 125 -8.60 -1.23 -9.76
N ASP A 126 -9.48 -1.58 -8.82
CA ASP A 126 -9.32 -1.22 -7.40
C ASP A 126 -8.13 -1.95 -6.79
N ILE A 127 -8.00 -3.24 -7.12
CA ILE A 127 -6.84 -4.05 -6.70
C ILE A 127 -5.56 -3.47 -7.31
N GLN A 128 -5.58 -3.09 -8.58
CA GLN A 128 -4.44 -2.50 -9.29
C GLN A 128 -4.04 -1.14 -8.69
N ALA A 129 -5.01 -0.29 -8.33
CA ALA A 129 -4.75 1.02 -7.72
C ALA A 129 -4.00 0.89 -6.38
N VAL A 130 -4.30 -0.12 -5.57
CA VAL A 130 -3.69 -0.33 -4.26
C VAL A 130 -2.52 -1.33 -4.28
N LEU A 131 -2.21 -1.95 -5.43
CA LEU A 131 -1.23 -3.02 -5.52
C LEU A 131 0.17 -2.56 -5.09
N VAL A 132 0.65 -1.45 -5.63
CA VAL A 132 1.99 -0.93 -5.31
C VAL A 132 2.10 -0.55 -3.83
N PRO A 133 1.23 0.29 -3.25
CA PRO A 133 1.34 0.66 -1.84
C PRO A 133 1.20 -0.52 -0.89
N VAL A 134 0.41 -1.55 -1.22
CA VAL A 134 0.23 -2.73 -0.37
C VAL A 134 1.38 -3.73 -0.53
N CYS A 135 1.95 -3.90 -1.73
CA CYS A 135 2.85 -5.01 -2.02
C CYS A 135 4.33 -4.62 -2.07
N ALA A 136 4.69 -3.39 -2.50
CA ALA A 136 6.07 -3.03 -2.79
C ALA A 136 7.02 -3.15 -1.59
N HIS A 137 6.55 -2.86 -0.38
CA HIS A 137 7.37 -2.95 0.84
C HIS A 137 7.51 -4.37 1.39
N ARG A 138 6.74 -5.34 0.86
CA ARG A 138 6.74 -6.75 1.27
C ARG A 138 7.56 -7.64 0.33
N LEU A 139 7.76 -7.18 -0.91
CA LEU A 139 8.39 -7.97 -1.96
C LEU A 139 9.88 -7.65 -2.06
N ARG A 140 10.71 -8.69 -2.08
CA ARG A 140 12.15 -8.55 -2.29
C ARG A 140 12.52 -8.97 -3.69
N PRO A 141 13.18 -8.08 -4.45
CA PRO A 141 13.71 -8.44 -5.75
C PRO A 141 14.71 -9.60 -5.67
N VAL A 142 14.67 -10.49 -6.66
CA VAL A 142 15.79 -11.40 -6.90
C VAL A 142 17.00 -10.54 -7.26
N LYS A 143 18.15 -10.76 -6.61
CA LYS A 143 19.39 -10.05 -6.97
C LYS A 143 19.76 -10.44 -8.39
N SER A 144 19.70 -9.49 -9.33
CA SER A 144 20.17 -9.74 -10.69
C SER A 144 21.70 -9.85 -10.68
N ALA A 145 22.23 -10.75 -11.52
CA ALA A 145 23.67 -10.92 -11.72
C ALA A 145 24.38 -9.64 -12.22
N GLN A 146 23.62 -8.64 -12.68
CA GLN A 146 24.12 -7.38 -13.24
C GLN A 146 24.10 -6.20 -12.26
N GLY A 147 23.77 -6.42 -10.97
CA GLY A 147 23.91 -5.40 -9.92
C GLY A 147 22.90 -4.24 -9.94
N MET A 148 22.05 -4.11 -10.95
CA MET A 148 20.97 -3.14 -10.99
C MET A 148 19.72 -3.75 -10.36
N ALA A 149 19.45 -3.42 -9.10
CA ALA A 149 18.18 -3.70 -8.48
C ALA A 149 17.11 -2.76 -9.08
N LEU A 150 16.17 -3.32 -9.83
CA LEU A 150 14.94 -2.60 -10.18
C LEU A 150 14.23 -2.19 -8.89
N ALA A 151 13.65 -0.99 -8.87
CA ALA A 151 12.87 -0.57 -7.71
C ALA A 151 11.70 -1.54 -7.48
N SER A 152 11.40 -1.86 -6.24
CA SER A 152 10.30 -2.78 -5.90
C SER A 152 8.98 -2.36 -6.55
N ARG A 153 8.76 -1.06 -6.73
CA ARG A 153 7.60 -0.50 -7.44
C ARG A 153 7.51 -1.01 -8.89
N ASP A 154 8.59 -0.94 -9.64
CA ASP A 154 8.59 -1.32 -11.06
C ASP A 154 8.38 -2.82 -11.24
N LEU A 155 8.91 -3.63 -10.31
CA LEU A 155 8.69 -5.07 -10.29
C LEU A 155 7.24 -5.43 -9.96
N VAL A 156 6.58 -4.68 -9.07
CA VAL A 156 5.15 -4.86 -8.78
C VAL A 156 4.30 -4.52 -10.01
N LEU A 157 4.67 -3.49 -10.77
CA LEU A 157 4.00 -3.17 -12.04
C LEU A 157 4.23 -4.23 -13.12
N GLN A 158 5.40 -4.89 -13.13
CA GLN A 158 5.65 -6.05 -13.99
C GLN A 158 4.80 -7.25 -13.57
N LEU A 159 4.69 -7.51 -12.26
CA LEU A 159 3.81 -8.54 -11.72
C LEU A 159 2.35 -8.31 -12.16
N GLN A 160 1.85 -7.08 -12.04
CA GLN A 160 0.52 -6.71 -12.49
C GLN A 160 0.29 -7.05 -13.97
N LYS A 161 1.25 -6.72 -14.83
CA LYS A 161 1.17 -6.99 -16.27
C LYS A 161 1.26 -8.47 -16.63
N SER A 162 1.87 -9.28 -15.78
CA SER A 162 2.03 -10.74 -16.00
C SER A 162 0.78 -11.55 -15.67
N VAL A 163 -0.18 -10.97 -14.96
CA VAL A 163 -1.42 -11.63 -14.57
C VAL A 163 -2.59 -10.92 -15.25
N PRO A 164 -3.21 -11.53 -16.28
CA PRO A 164 -4.39 -10.97 -16.92
C PRO A 164 -5.58 -10.95 -15.95
N VAL A 165 -6.51 -10.01 -16.19
CA VAL A 165 -7.78 -9.89 -15.48
C VAL A 165 -8.78 -10.88 -16.03
#